data_6d0055a81de0833479798f0707b1afde
#
_entry.id   6d0055a81de0833479798f0707b1afde
#
_cell.length_a   1.000
_cell.length_b   1.000
_cell.length_c   1.000
_cell.angle_alpha   90.00
_cell.angle_beta   90.00
_cell.angle_gamma   90.00
#
_symmetry.space_group_name_H-M   'P 1'
#
loop_
_entity.id
_entity.type
_entity.pdbx_description
1 polymer ?
#
loop_
_entity_poly.entity_id
_entity_poly.type
_entity_poly.pdbx_seq_one_letter_code
_entity_poly.pdbx_strand_id
1 'polypeptide(L)'
;MPSAPAAARPALIVVDVQGGFDDARWGARDNPGCEANILALLQSWRDAGDPVVLVRHDSVSEGSPLRPGQPGNVFKPGIDGAHHVLVTKSVNSAFYGEPDLHAWLQERGITELAICGIQTNKCCETTARMAGNLGYDTTFVLDATHTFDAVDLDGATIPATELARVTAANLHGEFATVRSTAEVLQGRR
;
A
#
# COMPACT_ATOMS: atom_id res chain seq x y z
N MET A 1 -40.36 0.78 2.67
CA MET A 1 -39.13 1.50 2.99
C MET A 1 -38.00 0.74 2.35
N PRO A 2 -37.27 1.29 1.36
CA PRO A 2 -36.06 0.64 0.90
C PRO A 2 -35.06 0.60 2.08
N SER A 3 -34.48 -0.57 2.36
CA SER A 3 -33.42 -0.72 3.36
C SER A 3 -32.28 0.22 2.96
N ALA A 4 -31.72 0.94 3.94
CA ALA A 4 -30.51 1.71 3.70
C ALA A 4 -29.46 0.77 3.06
N PRO A 5 -28.73 1.20 2.03
CA PRO A 5 -27.66 0.40 1.48
C PRO A 5 -26.70 0.02 2.61
N ALA A 6 -26.33 -1.25 2.69
CA ALA A 6 -25.32 -1.69 3.64
C ALA A 6 -24.10 -0.79 3.45
N ALA A 7 -23.54 -0.27 4.56
CA ALA A 7 -22.34 0.55 4.49
C ALA A 7 -21.27 -0.19 3.67
N ALA A 8 -20.68 0.51 2.70
CA ALA A 8 -19.64 -0.07 1.88
C ALA A 8 -18.49 -0.47 2.79
N ARG A 9 -17.95 -1.68 2.60
CA ARG A 9 -16.87 -2.21 3.42
C ARG A 9 -15.55 -1.57 3.02
N PRO A 10 -14.59 -1.38 3.97
CA PRO A 10 -13.31 -0.76 3.65
C PRO A 10 -12.55 -1.57 2.61
N ALA A 11 -11.91 -0.90 1.66
CA ALA A 11 -11.03 -1.55 0.70
C ALA A 11 -9.61 -1.67 1.24
N LEU A 12 -8.96 -2.83 1.02
CA LEU A 12 -7.54 -3.01 1.25
C LEU A 12 -6.77 -2.68 -0.03
N ILE A 13 -5.89 -1.68 0.05
CA ILE A 13 -5.00 -1.27 -1.04
C ILE A 13 -3.59 -1.79 -0.76
N VAL A 14 -3.17 -2.79 -1.51
CA VAL A 14 -1.84 -3.44 -1.36
C VAL A 14 -0.91 -2.90 -2.43
N VAL A 15 0.02 -2.03 -2.02
CA VAL A 15 0.84 -1.22 -2.92
C VAL A 15 2.17 -1.90 -3.20
N ASP A 16 2.41 -2.24 -4.47
CA ASP A 16 3.72 -2.60 -5.05
C ASP A 16 4.50 -3.72 -4.31
N VAL A 17 3.81 -4.73 -3.78
CA VAL A 17 4.47 -5.83 -3.07
C VAL A 17 5.07 -6.82 -4.06
N GLN A 18 6.15 -6.37 -4.75
CA GLN A 18 6.79 -7.03 -5.88
C GLN A 18 8.16 -7.61 -5.52
N GLY A 19 8.54 -8.71 -6.19
CA GLY A 19 9.82 -9.40 -5.97
C GLY A 19 11.05 -8.54 -6.24
N GLY A 20 10.94 -7.52 -7.08
CA GLY A 20 12.03 -6.59 -7.38
C GLY A 20 12.51 -5.76 -6.18
N PHE A 21 11.74 -5.70 -5.10
CA PHE A 21 12.18 -5.09 -3.85
C PHE A 21 13.10 -5.98 -3.00
N ASP A 22 13.33 -7.22 -3.43
CA ASP A 22 14.35 -8.11 -2.82
C ASP A 22 15.73 -7.95 -3.48
N ASP A 23 15.86 -7.10 -4.52
CA ASP A 23 17.13 -6.81 -5.17
C ASP A 23 18.07 -6.08 -4.20
N ALA A 24 19.33 -6.56 -4.11
CA ALA A 24 20.34 -6.03 -3.21
C ALA A 24 20.68 -4.54 -3.42
N ARG A 25 20.34 -3.97 -4.57
CA ARG A 25 20.52 -2.54 -4.87
C ARG A 25 19.78 -1.60 -3.91
N TRP A 26 18.73 -2.08 -3.26
CA TRP A 26 17.93 -1.27 -2.34
C TRP A 26 18.64 -1.06 -0.99
N GLY A 27 19.62 -1.91 -0.64
CA GLY A 27 20.31 -1.84 0.64
C GLY A 27 19.52 -2.40 1.82
N ALA A 28 19.82 -1.91 3.02
CA ALA A 28 19.15 -2.35 4.23
C ALA A 28 17.70 -1.85 4.31
N ARG A 29 16.82 -2.73 4.76
CA ARG A 29 15.40 -2.41 4.98
C ARG A 29 15.02 -2.49 6.46
N ASP A 30 13.96 -1.77 6.83
CA ASP A 30 13.27 -1.98 8.10
C ASP A 30 12.23 -3.11 8.02
N ASN A 31 11.52 -3.33 9.11
CA ASN A 31 10.32 -4.14 9.24
C ASN A 31 10.36 -5.49 8.51
N PRO A 32 11.12 -6.47 9.01
CA PRO A 32 11.18 -7.81 8.41
C PRO A 32 9.84 -8.58 8.49
N GLY A 33 8.87 -8.12 9.29
CA GLY A 33 7.53 -8.68 9.41
C GLY A 33 6.51 -8.18 8.40
N CYS A 34 6.88 -7.21 7.55
CA CYS A 34 5.96 -6.52 6.63
C CYS A 34 5.10 -7.48 5.80
N GLU A 35 5.73 -8.42 5.09
CA GLU A 35 5.00 -9.33 4.20
C GLU A 35 4.06 -10.26 4.97
N ALA A 36 4.45 -10.72 6.15
CA ALA A 36 3.58 -11.54 7.01
C ALA A 36 2.33 -10.75 7.45
N ASN A 37 2.50 -9.49 7.81
CA ASN A 37 1.40 -8.60 8.17
C ASN A 37 0.48 -8.32 6.97
N ILE A 38 1.04 -8.07 5.78
CA ILE A 38 0.25 -7.90 4.54
C ILE A 38 -0.57 -9.15 4.25
N LEU A 39 0.02 -10.35 4.37
CA LEU A 39 -0.68 -11.62 4.14
C LEU A 39 -1.82 -11.83 5.15
N ALA A 40 -1.62 -11.44 6.43
CA ALA A 40 -2.67 -11.51 7.44
C ALA A 40 -3.85 -10.56 7.12
N LEU A 41 -3.57 -9.35 6.65
CA LEU A 41 -4.60 -8.42 6.16
C LEU A 41 -5.33 -8.99 4.95
N LEU A 42 -4.60 -9.45 3.94
CA LEU A 42 -5.18 -10.05 2.73
C LEU A 42 -6.09 -11.24 3.08
N GLN A 43 -5.66 -12.12 3.99
CA GLN A 43 -6.48 -13.24 4.43
C GLN A 43 -7.79 -12.76 5.05
N SER A 44 -7.74 -11.78 5.97
CA SER A 44 -8.93 -11.23 6.63
C SER A 44 -9.92 -10.59 5.64
N TRP A 45 -9.43 -9.85 4.64
CA TRP A 45 -10.28 -9.24 3.62
C TRP A 45 -10.89 -10.29 2.68
N ARG A 46 -10.09 -11.23 2.23
CA ARG A 46 -10.52 -12.34 1.35
C ARG A 46 -11.58 -13.22 2.02
N ASP A 47 -11.39 -13.58 3.28
CA ASP A 47 -12.35 -14.40 4.04
C ASP A 47 -13.68 -13.68 4.26
N ALA A 48 -13.66 -12.36 4.41
CA ALA A 48 -14.84 -11.53 4.53
C ALA A 48 -15.50 -11.21 3.18
N GLY A 49 -14.85 -11.48 2.05
CA GLY A 49 -15.28 -11.07 0.72
C GLY A 49 -15.25 -9.55 0.53
N ASP A 50 -14.39 -8.85 1.27
CA ASP A 50 -14.25 -7.40 1.21
C ASP A 50 -13.35 -6.97 0.05
N PRO A 51 -13.48 -5.71 -0.43
CA PRO A 51 -12.72 -5.22 -1.58
C PRO A 51 -11.20 -5.29 -1.36
N VAL A 52 -10.49 -5.98 -2.25
CA VAL A 52 -9.02 -6.03 -2.32
C VAL A 52 -8.58 -5.42 -3.63
N VAL A 53 -7.72 -4.41 -3.54
CA VAL A 53 -7.03 -3.78 -4.68
C VAL A 53 -5.56 -4.15 -4.60
N LEU A 54 -5.05 -4.76 -5.64
CA LEU A 54 -3.60 -4.92 -5.82
C LEU A 54 -3.09 -3.77 -6.68
N VAL A 55 -1.96 -3.19 -6.29
CA VAL A 55 -1.28 -2.16 -7.08
C VAL A 55 0.08 -2.69 -7.48
N ARG A 56 0.41 -2.60 -8.77
CA ARG A 56 1.70 -2.99 -9.32
C ARG A 56 2.41 -1.80 -9.94
N HIS A 57 3.64 -1.59 -9.55
CA HIS A 57 4.49 -0.59 -10.18
C HIS A 57 5.13 -1.14 -11.44
N ASP A 58 4.78 -0.58 -12.58
CA ASP A 58 5.36 -0.87 -13.89
C ASP A 58 6.37 0.23 -14.24
N SER A 59 7.60 0.08 -13.72
CA SER A 59 8.65 1.10 -13.87
C SER A 59 9.01 1.34 -15.32
N VAL A 60 9.12 2.62 -15.69
CA VAL A 60 9.62 3.05 -17.00
C VAL A 60 11.14 3.24 -17.03
N SER A 61 11.82 3.21 -15.86
CA SER A 61 13.26 3.40 -15.76
C SER A 61 14.02 2.20 -16.31
N GLU A 62 15.02 2.45 -17.16
CA GLU A 62 15.91 1.42 -17.66
C GLU A 62 16.66 0.74 -16.50
N GLY A 63 16.77 -0.59 -16.57
CA GLY A 63 17.44 -1.37 -15.53
C GLY A 63 16.68 -1.51 -14.21
N SER A 64 15.46 -0.96 -14.07
CA SER A 64 14.65 -1.16 -12.87
C SER A 64 14.19 -2.63 -12.77
N PRO A 65 14.33 -3.28 -11.61
CA PRO A 65 13.81 -4.63 -11.40
C PRO A 65 12.27 -4.67 -11.42
N LEU A 66 11.60 -3.52 -11.30
CA LEU A 66 10.14 -3.40 -11.35
C LEU A 66 9.61 -3.13 -12.77
N ARG A 67 10.47 -3.16 -13.79
CA ARG A 67 10.04 -2.93 -15.18
C ARG A 67 9.25 -4.13 -15.68
N PRO A 68 8.15 -3.94 -16.44
CA PRO A 68 7.43 -5.02 -17.09
C PRO A 68 8.36 -5.95 -17.88
N GLY A 69 8.16 -7.27 -17.73
CA GLY A 69 9.01 -8.29 -18.33
C GLY A 69 10.24 -8.67 -17.52
N GLN A 70 10.57 -7.97 -16.45
CA GLN A 70 11.61 -8.36 -15.49
C GLN A 70 11.06 -9.35 -14.45
N PRO A 71 11.85 -10.31 -13.96
CA PRO A 71 11.41 -11.23 -12.90
C PRO A 71 10.93 -10.52 -11.63
N GLY A 72 11.50 -9.36 -11.32
CA GLY A 72 11.13 -8.56 -10.15
C GLY A 72 9.80 -7.79 -10.29
N ASN A 73 9.21 -7.73 -11.49
CA ASN A 73 7.93 -7.05 -11.68
C ASN A 73 6.74 -7.87 -11.13
N VAL A 74 6.89 -9.19 -10.95
CA VAL A 74 5.84 -10.05 -10.38
C VAL A 74 5.65 -9.78 -8.89
N PHE A 75 4.46 -10.02 -8.39
CA PHE A 75 4.18 -9.95 -6.96
C PHE A 75 4.96 -11.02 -6.18
N LYS A 76 5.24 -10.72 -4.91
CA LYS A 76 5.79 -11.68 -3.97
C LYS A 76 4.79 -12.82 -3.73
N PRO A 77 5.25 -14.02 -3.32
CA PRO A 77 4.38 -15.18 -3.12
C PRO A 77 3.20 -14.89 -2.17
N GLY A 78 2.01 -15.33 -2.57
CA GLY A 78 0.76 -15.20 -1.80
C GLY A 78 0.04 -13.85 -1.95
N ILE A 79 0.65 -12.85 -2.60
CA ILE A 79 0.04 -11.53 -2.81
C ILE A 79 -1.00 -11.58 -3.94
N ASP A 80 -0.68 -12.23 -5.06
CA ASP A 80 -1.43 -12.27 -6.32
C ASP A 80 -2.69 -13.16 -6.31
N GLY A 81 -3.15 -13.58 -5.12
CA GLY A 81 -4.38 -14.35 -4.96
C GLY A 81 -5.64 -13.55 -5.31
N ALA A 82 -6.81 -14.00 -4.81
CA ALA A 82 -8.11 -13.36 -5.09
C ALA A 82 -8.08 -11.85 -4.76
N HIS A 83 -8.45 -11.04 -5.74
CA HIS A 83 -8.54 -9.58 -5.66
C HIS A 83 -9.65 -9.08 -6.57
N HIS A 84 -10.13 -7.85 -6.35
CA HIS A 84 -11.23 -7.27 -7.09
C HIS A 84 -10.77 -6.41 -8.27
N VAL A 85 -9.60 -5.80 -8.15
CA VAL A 85 -8.97 -5.03 -9.23
C VAL A 85 -7.45 -5.04 -9.07
N LEU A 86 -6.75 -5.08 -10.19
CA LEU A 86 -5.32 -4.83 -10.30
C LEU A 86 -5.14 -3.48 -10.97
N VAL A 87 -4.54 -2.54 -10.25
CA VAL A 87 -4.14 -1.23 -10.76
C VAL A 87 -2.66 -1.27 -11.11
N THR A 88 -2.31 -0.89 -12.32
CA THR A 88 -0.91 -0.73 -12.75
C THR A 88 -0.55 0.74 -12.84
N LYS A 89 0.64 1.11 -12.39
CA LYS A 89 1.10 2.50 -12.39
C LYS A 89 2.59 2.63 -12.67
N SER A 90 3.00 3.76 -13.21
CA SER A 90 4.41 4.12 -13.44
C SER A 90 4.90 5.28 -12.57
N VAL A 91 4.04 5.80 -11.71
CA VAL A 91 4.31 6.89 -10.75
C VAL A 91 4.01 6.43 -9.33
N ASN A 92 4.29 7.25 -8.31
CA ASN A 92 4.17 6.79 -6.92
C ASN A 92 2.72 6.58 -6.46
N SER A 93 1.79 7.49 -6.81
CA SER A 93 0.40 7.33 -6.37
C SER A 93 -0.35 6.27 -7.16
N ALA A 94 -1.07 5.39 -6.47
CA ALA A 94 -1.98 4.42 -7.08
C ALA A 94 -3.17 5.10 -7.79
N PHE A 95 -3.52 6.33 -7.41
CA PHE A 95 -4.60 7.10 -8.02
C PHE A 95 -4.27 7.65 -9.42
N TYR A 96 -3.05 7.47 -9.90
CA TYR A 96 -2.63 7.76 -11.28
C TYR A 96 -2.35 6.49 -12.08
N GLY A 97 -2.90 5.35 -11.64
CA GLY A 97 -2.79 4.08 -12.32
C GLY A 97 -3.98 3.78 -13.23
N GLU A 98 -3.89 2.63 -13.90
CA GLU A 98 -4.94 2.08 -14.75
C GLU A 98 -5.35 0.68 -14.27
N PRO A 99 -6.65 0.40 -14.13
CA PRO A 99 -7.78 1.34 -14.28
C PRO A 99 -7.79 2.44 -13.20
N ASP A 100 -8.53 3.53 -13.45
CA ASP A 100 -8.69 4.65 -12.51
C ASP A 100 -9.23 4.16 -11.16
N LEU A 101 -8.36 4.19 -10.14
CA LEU A 101 -8.69 3.70 -8.80
C LEU A 101 -9.80 4.54 -8.15
N HIS A 102 -9.77 5.88 -8.35
CA HIS A 102 -10.77 6.75 -7.75
C HIS A 102 -12.16 6.47 -8.31
N ALA A 103 -12.29 6.38 -9.62
CA ALA A 103 -13.55 6.02 -10.28
C ALA A 103 -14.05 4.64 -9.83
N TRP A 104 -13.15 3.65 -9.77
CA TRP A 104 -13.48 2.29 -9.33
C TRP A 104 -14.03 2.24 -7.90
N LEU A 105 -13.44 3.02 -6.97
CA LEU A 105 -13.88 3.13 -5.58
C LEU A 105 -15.23 3.85 -5.47
N GLN A 106 -15.40 4.96 -6.19
CA GLN A 106 -16.63 5.74 -6.20
C GLN A 106 -17.83 4.95 -6.73
N GLU A 107 -17.67 4.21 -7.84
CA GLU A 107 -18.72 3.36 -8.41
C GLU A 107 -19.26 2.32 -7.41
N ARG A 108 -18.44 1.95 -6.41
CA ARG A 108 -18.79 0.96 -5.36
C ARG A 108 -19.18 1.60 -4.04
N GLY A 109 -19.22 2.93 -3.97
CA GLY A 109 -19.52 3.67 -2.75
C GLY A 109 -18.51 3.43 -1.63
N ILE A 110 -17.27 3.05 -1.96
CA ILE A 110 -16.21 2.79 -0.97
C ILE A 110 -15.64 4.13 -0.52
N THR A 111 -15.68 4.38 0.77
CA THR A 111 -15.20 5.62 1.40
C THR A 111 -14.09 5.39 2.42
N GLU A 112 -13.85 4.14 2.80
CA GLU A 112 -12.84 3.75 3.79
C GLU A 112 -11.77 2.88 3.13
N LEU A 113 -10.50 3.21 3.39
CA LEU A 113 -9.35 2.51 2.81
C LEU A 113 -8.37 2.07 3.91
N ALA A 114 -7.82 0.87 3.77
CA ALA A 114 -6.64 0.43 4.49
C ALA A 114 -5.48 0.30 3.49
N ILE A 115 -4.36 0.96 3.74
CA ILE A 115 -3.21 1.01 2.82
C ILE A 115 -2.00 0.32 3.47
N CYS A 116 -1.40 -0.62 2.74
CA CYS A 116 -0.17 -1.31 3.09
C CYS A 116 0.71 -1.55 1.86
N GLY A 117 1.96 -1.98 2.01
CA GLY A 117 2.84 -2.30 0.88
C GLY A 117 4.25 -1.72 0.93
N ILE A 118 4.84 -1.43 -0.23
CA ILE A 118 6.25 -1.03 -0.42
C ILE A 118 6.34 0.16 -1.39
N GLN A 119 7.14 1.22 -1.14
CA GLN A 119 7.91 1.58 0.05
C GLN A 119 7.10 2.51 0.93
N THR A 120 7.28 2.44 2.25
CA THR A 120 6.57 3.24 3.24
C THR A 120 6.53 4.72 2.88
N ASN A 121 7.69 5.36 2.72
CA ASN A 121 7.87 6.80 2.50
C ASN A 121 7.80 7.23 1.02
N LYS A 122 7.39 6.34 0.12
CA LYS A 122 7.26 6.64 -1.32
C LYS A 122 5.86 6.28 -1.81
N CYS A 123 5.68 5.13 -2.45
CA CYS A 123 4.41 4.78 -3.06
C CYS A 123 3.26 4.67 -2.05
N CYS A 124 3.52 4.10 -0.85
CA CYS A 124 2.50 3.98 0.19
C CYS A 124 2.11 5.36 0.75
N GLU A 125 3.09 6.19 1.15
CA GLU A 125 2.84 7.55 1.66
C GLU A 125 2.15 8.42 0.61
N THR A 126 2.64 8.42 -0.66
CA THR A 126 2.04 9.22 -1.73
C THR A 126 0.60 8.80 -2.00
N THR A 127 0.31 7.50 -1.98
CA THR A 127 -1.06 6.99 -2.15
C THR A 127 -1.95 7.39 -0.97
N ALA A 128 -1.45 7.31 0.27
CA ALA A 128 -2.21 7.70 1.46
C ALA A 128 -2.53 9.20 1.49
N ARG A 129 -1.57 10.06 1.14
CA ARG A 129 -1.79 11.51 1.02
C ARG A 129 -2.86 11.83 -0.04
N MET A 130 -2.80 11.17 -1.19
CA MET A 130 -3.80 11.36 -2.23
C MET A 130 -5.17 10.85 -1.78
N ALA A 131 -5.25 9.70 -1.11
CA ALA A 131 -6.50 9.19 -0.55
C ALA A 131 -7.16 10.20 0.41
N GLY A 132 -6.40 10.74 1.37
CA GLY A 132 -6.89 11.77 2.30
C GLY A 132 -7.35 13.04 1.57
N ASN A 133 -6.60 13.52 0.58
CA ASN A 133 -6.96 14.69 -0.23
C ASN A 133 -8.23 14.48 -1.06
N LEU A 134 -8.52 13.24 -1.46
CA LEU A 134 -9.74 12.86 -2.18
C LEU A 134 -10.93 12.59 -1.24
N GLY A 135 -10.74 12.71 0.08
CA GLY A 135 -11.79 12.60 1.08
C GLY A 135 -12.07 11.18 1.58
N TYR A 136 -11.18 10.23 1.34
CA TYR A 136 -11.29 8.88 1.91
C TYR A 136 -10.90 8.87 3.38
N ASP A 137 -11.66 8.13 4.21
CA ASP A 137 -11.20 7.75 5.55
C ASP A 137 -10.12 6.67 5.40
N THR A 138 -8.89 7.11 5.60
CA THR A 138 -7.71 6.30 5.27
C THR A 138 -7.02 5.80 6.53
N THR A 139 -6.88 4.49 6.64
CA THR A 139 -6.00 3.82 7.59
C THR A 139 -4.67 3.46 6.91
N PHE A 140 -3.57 3.94 7.45
CA PHE A 140 -2.22 3.56 7.03
C PHE A 140 -1.66 2.50 7.97
N VAL A 141 -1.44 1.27 7.47
CA VAL A 141 -1.02 0.14 8.31
C VAL A 141 0.50 0.08 8.34
N LEU A 142 1.11 0.79 9.29
CA LEU A 142 2.55 1.05 9.29
C LEU A 142 3.40 -0.22 9.36
N ASP A 143 3.05 -1.18 10.23
CA ASP A 143 3.78 -2.44 10.37
C ASP A 143 3.51 -3.46 9.24
N ALA A 144 2.62 -3.11 8.30
CA ALA A 144 2.43 -3.78 7.02
C ALA A 144 3.04 -2.97 5.86
N THR A 145 4.00 -2.08 6.15
CA THR A 145 4.85 -1.42 5.16
C THR A 145 6.32 -1.62 5.49
N HIS A 146 7.21 -1.46 4.52
CA HIS A 146 8.65 -1.33 4.75
C HIS A 146 9.28 -0.35 3.77
N THR A 147 10.45 0.15 4.13
CA THR A 147 11.30 0.96 3.27
C THR A 147 12.77 0.59 3.43
N PHE A 148 13.66 1.33 2.81
CA PHE A 148 15.09 1.11 2.79
C PHE A 148 15.82 2.35 3.30
N ASP A 149 17.05 2.17 3.77
CA ASP A 149 17.93 3.29 4.10
C ASP A 149 18.03 4.24 2.91
N ALA A 150 18.13 5.52 3.19
CA ALA A 150 18.37 6.54 2.18
C ALA A 150 19.62 7.34 2.51
N VAL A 151 20.09 8.10 1.53
CA VAL A 151 21.22 9.03 1.71
C VAL A 151 20.66 10.44 1.61
N ASP A 152 21.01 11.29 2.57
CA ASP A 152 20.66 12.72 2.55
C ASP A 152 21.55 13.52 1.59
N LEU A 153 21.31 14.83 1.54
CA LEU A 153 22.04 15.74 0.66
C LEU A 153 23.51 15.89 1.00
N ASP A 154 23.90 15.62 2.25
CA ASP A 154 25.27 15.70 2.74
C ASP A 154 26.00 14.34 2.66
N GLY A 155 25.33 13.31 2.19
CA GLY A 155 25.84 11.95 2.03
C GLY A 155 25.70 11.08 3.30
N ALA A 156 25.03 11.55 4.34
CA ALA A 156 24.77 10.76 5.54
C ALA A 156 23.60 9.77 5.33
N THR A 157 23.70 8.61 5.97
CA THR A 157 22.63 7.61 5.91
C THR A 157 21.46 8.02 6.80
N ILE A 158 20.25 8.03 6.24
CA ILE A 158 18.99 8.11 6.98
C ILE A 158 18.46 6.68 7.11
N PRO A 159 18.39 6.13 8.33
CA PRO A 159 17.88 4.77 8.52
C PRO A 159 16.43 4.59 8.05
N ALA A 160 16.12 3.45 7.47
CA ALA A 160 14.76 3.10 7.03
C ALA A 160 13.73 3.25 8.17
N THR A 161 14.10 2.89 9.40
CA THR A 161 13.23 3.05 10.58
C THR A 161 12.91 4.52 10.88
N GLU A 162 13.83 5.44 10.62
CA GLU A 162 13.61 6.87 10.78
C GLU A 162 12.66 7.39 9.71
N LEU A 163 12.87 6.99 8.45
CA LEU A 163 11.97 7.34 7.35
C LEU A 163 10.55 6.86 7.61
N ALA A 164 10.38 5.62 8.08
CA ALA A 164 9.07 5.08 8.43
C ALA A 164 8.40 5.85 9.57
N ARG A 165 9.16 6.21 10.62
CA ARG A 165 8.68 7.01 11.75
C ARG A 165 8.23 8.41 11.30
N VAL A 166 9.00 9.06 10.43
CA VAL A 166 8.66 10.40 9.91
C VAL A 166 7.43 10.33 9.01
N THR A 167 7.34 9.32 8.14
CA THR A 167 6.13 9.07 7.32
C THR A 167 4.90 8.91 8.20
N ALA A 168 4.97 8.10 9.26
CA ALA A 168 3.85 7.94 10.19
C ALA A 168 3.42 9.28 10.83
N ALA A 169 4.38 10.11 11.25
CA ALA A 169 4.10 11.42 11.81
C ALA A 169 3.48 12.39 10.80
N ASN A 170 3.92 12.33 9.54
CA ASN A 170 3.39 13.16 8.46
C ASN A 170 1.96 12.79 8.05
N LEU A 171 1.60 11.52 8.17
CA LEU A 171 0.29 11.02 7.75
C LEU A 171 -0.76 11.13 8.85
N HIS A 172 -0.35 10.85 10.11
CA HIS A 172 -1.29 10.73 11.21
C HIS A 172 -1.99 12.04 11.55
N GLY A 173 -3.32 12.01 11.49
CA GLY A 173 -4.18 13.15 11.83
C GLY A 173 -4.42 14.14 10.69
N GLU A 174 -3.61 14.13 9.64
CA GLU A 174 -3.78 15.00 8.46
C GLU A 174 -4.40 14.23 7.28
N PHE A 175 -3.77 13.13 6.87
CA PHE A 175 -4.17 12.37 5.69
C PHE A 175 -4.73 10.99 6.00
N ALA A 176 -4.34 10.42 7.13
CA ALA A 176 -4.68 9.05 7.50
C ALA A 176 -4.66 8.86 9.03
N THR A 177 -5.31 7.81 9.50
CA THR A 177 -5.08 7.25 10.83
C THR A 177 -4.01 6.16 10.70
N VAL A 178 -2.86 6.35 11.36
CA VAL A 178 -1.80 5.34 11.39
C VAL A 178 -2.14 4.29 12.44
N ARG A 179 -2.14 3.01 12.05
CA ARG A 179 -2.44 1.85 12.90
C ARG A 179 -1.47 0.72 12.67
N SER A 180 -1.45 -0.24 13.60
CA SER A 180 -0.82 -1.54 13.42
C SER A 180 -1.79 -2.53 12.76
N THR A 181 -1.24 -3.60 12.18
CA THR A 181 -2.00 -4.74 11.65
C THR A 181 -2.92 -5.33 12.73
N ALA A 182 -2.44 -5.47 13.97
CA ALA A 182 -3.22 -6.03 15.07
C ALA A 182 -4.45 -5.17 15.38
N GLU A 183 -4.32 -3.86 15.45
CA GLU A 183 -5.44 -2.92 15.68
C GLU A 183 -6.47 -2.98 14.55
N VAL A 184 -6.02 -3.03 13.30
CA VAL A 184 -6.91 -3.16 12.13
C VAL A 184 -7.69 -4.46 12.18
N LEU A 185 -7.03 -5.59 12.44
CA LEU A 185 -7.69 -6.90 12.50
C LEU A 185 -8.63 -7.04 13.70
N GLN A 186 -8.33 -6.39 14.84
CA GLN A 186 -9.24 -6.35 15.99
C GLN A 186 -10.54 -5.57 15.69
N GLY A 187 -10.44 -4.46 14.99
CA GLY A 187 -11.58 -3.63 14.61
C GLY A 187 -12.51 -4.26 13.56
N ARG A 188 -12.10 -5.37 12.96
CA ARG A 188 -12.86 -6.12 11.94
C ARG A 188 -13.61 -7.34 12.48
N ARG A 189 -13.41 -7.70 13.74
CA ARG A 189 -14.12 -8.81 14.44
C ARG A 189 -15.51 -8.37 14.98
#